data_c319531243289d3dce1ee93d5698a5cf
#
_entry.id   c319531243289d3dce1ee93d5698a5cf
#
_cell.length_a   1.000
_cell.length_b   1.000
_cell.length_c   1.000
_cell.angle_alpha   90.00
_cell.angle_beta   90.00
_cell.angle_gamma   90.00
#
_symmetry.space_group_name_H-M   'P 1'
#
loop_
_entity.id
_entity.type
_entity.pdbx_description
1 polymer ?
#
loop_
_entity_poly.entity_id
_entity_poly.type
_entity_poly.pdbx_seq_one_letter_code
_entity_poly.pdbx_strand_id
1 'polypeptide(L)'
;MYIKALIKFSKESAYREDLIDGKIYFRSIEAIRKDSNDPFDSYSSKISIAHGNLMLLTRPDSLKPITCFYAVMDEKESDTVNIKLQKDEIEELGNSLGKYLTVIKDVPRFVDLIKQLKLRIWYGCCDYTYNKIPLIPEFNKRNRFSIEQEFRLLVDGIVIAPDNSTLAPEYYQNFCVLDKGMYVNIGDISEFSERHSLEDVERGVNVKVNFDKMKNEKNNLCNLDDYVKEYRLN
;
A
#
# COMPACT_ATOMS: atom_id res chain seq x y z
N MET A 1 -14.59 6.75 10.63
CA MET A 1 -14.35 6.06 9.35
C MET A 1 -13.63 4.74 9.63
N TYR A 2 -14.02 3.65 8.98
CA TYR A 2 -13.45 2.28 9.15
C TYR A 2 -12.98 1.78 7.79
N ILE A 3 -11.86 1.04 7.76
CA ILE A 3 -11.41 0.32 6.55
C ILE A 3 -12.20 -0.98 6.47
N LYS A 4 -13.21 -1.02 5.61
CA LYS A 4 -14.15 -2.15 5.47
C LYS A 4 -13.58 -3.30 4.64
N ALA A 5 -12.84 -2.96 3.60
CA ALA A 5 -12.18 -3.93 2.73
C ALA A 5 -10.92 -3.31 2.12
N LEU A 6 -10.03 -4.17 1.64
CA LEU A 6 -8.91 -3.77 0.80
C LEU A 6 -9.09 -4.39 -0.58
N ILE A 7 -8.82 -3.61 -1.63
CA ILE A 7 -8.89 -4.10 -3.01
C ILE A 7 -7.50 -4.05 -3.61
N LYS A 8 -7.04 -5.19 -4.15
CA LYS A 8 -5.85 -5.24 -4.99
C LYS A 8 -6.26 -5.34 -6.44
N PHE A 9 -5.85 -4.35 -7.21
CA PHE A 9 -5.95 -4.38 -8.67
C PHE A 9 -4.76 -5.12 -9.26
N SER A 10 -4.98 -5.90 -10.30
CA SER A 10 -3.97 -6.68 -11.00
C SER A 10 -4.17 -6.60 -12.51
N LYS A 11 -3.08 -6.44 -13.27
CA LYS A 11 -3.12 -6.41 -14.74
C LYS A 11 -3.43 -7.77 -15.35
N GLU A 12 -3.01 -8.83 -14.68
CA GLU A 12 -3.20 -10.23 -15.10
C GLU A 12 -3.92 -11.04 -14.04
N SER A 13 -4.71 -12.02 -14.48
CA SER A 13 -5.41 -12.93 -13.56
C SER A 13 -4.45 -13.75 -12.70
N ALA A 14 -3.27 -14.11 -13.23
CA ALA A 14 -2.26 -14.85 -12.48
C ALA A 14 -1.81 -14.12 -11.21
N TYR A 15 -1.59 -12.82 -11.27
CA TYR A 15 -1.21 -12.02 -10.08
C TYR A 15 -2.34 -11.93 -9.05
N ARG A 16 -3.60 -11.99 -9.50
CA ARG A 16 -4.75 -12.10 -8.60
C ARG A 16 -4.75 -13.43 -7.86
N GLU A 17 -4.51 -14.53 -8.58
CA GLU A 17 -4.45 -15.87 -7.96
C GLU A 17 -3.25 -15.99 -7.02
N ASP A 18 -2.08 -15.47 -7.39
CA ASP A 18 -0.92 -15.41 -6.50
C ASP A 18 -1.25 -14.74 -5.16
N LEU A 19 -1.99 -13.62 -5.19
CA LEU A 19 -2.40 -12.95 -3.95
C LEU A 19 -3.37 -13.79 -3.14
N ILE A 20 -4.33 -14.48 -3.77
CA ILE A 20 -5.29 -15.36 -3.09
C ILE A 20 -4.58 -16.55 -2.45
N ASP A 21 -3.55 -17.09 -3.12
CA ASP A 21 -2.63 -18.10 -2.57
C ASP A 21 -1.70 -17.52 -1.47
N GLY A 22 -1.83 -16.25 -1.16
CA GLY A 22 -1.08 -15.55 -0.11
C GLY A 22 0.28 -15.02 -0.54
N LYS A 23 0.59 -14.95 -1.83
CA LYS A 23 1.84 -14.40 -2.35
C LYS A 23 1.66 -12.90 -2.66
N ILE A 24 2.20 -12.05 -1.81
CA ILE A 24 2.16 -10.59 -2.01
C ILE A 24 3.44 -10.16 -2.72
N TYR A 25 3.30 -9.48 -3.86
CA TYR A 25 4.43 -8.93 -4.60
C TYR A 25 4.70 -7.49 -4.18
N PHE A 26 5.96 -7.21 -3.87
CA PHE A 26 6.49 -5.89 -3.52
C PHE A 26 7.47 -5.40 -4.58
N ARG A 27 7.38 -4.13 -4.91
CA ARG A 27 8.31 -3.41 -5.81
C ARG A 27 8.95 -2.25 -5.08
N SER A 28 10.06 -1.72 -5.59
CA SER A 28 10.57 -0.46 -5.04
C SER A 28 9.63 0.71 -5.36
N ILE A 29 9.59 1.69 -4.47
CA ILE A 29 8.86 2.94 -4.68
C ILE A 29 9.31 3.59 -6.00
N GLU A 30 10.61 3.59 -6.28
CA GLU A 30 11.17 4.13 -7.53
C GLU A 30 10.63 3.41 -8.78
N ALA A 31 10.48 2.08 -8.74
CA ALA A 31 9.95 1.32 -9.86
C ALA A 31 8.46 1.63 -10.11
N ILE A 32 7.66 1.74 -9.03
CA ILE A 32 6.24 2.10 -9.14
C ILE A 32 6.11 3.50 -9.77
N ARG A 33 6.94 4.44 -9.31
CA ARG A 33 6.94 5.81 -9.84
C ARG A 33 7.32 5.91 -11.31
N LYS A 34 8.28 5.10 -11.77
CA LYS A 34 8.66 5.07 -13.20
C LYS A 34 7.52 4.57 -14.09
N ASP A 35 6.74 3.62 -13.60
CA ASP A 35 5.62 3.05 -14.36
C ASP A 35 4.39 3.95 -14.39
N SER A 36 4.19 4.79 -13.38
CA SER A 36 3.02 5.69 -13.30
C SER A 36 3.08 6.88 -14.25
N ASN A 37 4.19 7.06 -15.00
CA ASN A 37 4.47 8.24 -15.82
C ASN A 37 4.31 9.59 -15.08
N ASP A 38 4.23 9.56 -13.75
CA ASP A 38 4.11 10.73 -12.92
C ASP A 38 5.43 11.00 -12.16
N PRO A 39 6.27 11.92 -12.67
CA PRO A 39 7.51 12.28 -11.99
C PRO A 39 7.27 12.90 -10.61
N PHE A 40 6.02 13.13 -10.24
CA PHE A 40 5.61 13.78 -8.99
C PHE A 40 4.80 12.88 -8.06
N ASP A 41 4.59 11.62 -8.40
CA ASP A 41 3.75 10.68 -7.65
C ASP A 41 4.26 10.38 -6.22
N SER A 42 5.46 10.73 -5.90
CA SER A 42 5.89 10.65 -4.51
C SER A 42 6.74 11.84 -4.11
N TYR A 43 6.45 12.41 -2.97
CA TYR A 43 7.40 13.24 -2.23
C TYR A 43 8.68 12.44 -1.89
N SER A 44 8.65 11.14 -2.10
CA SER A 44 9.70 10.17 -1.71
C SER A 44 11.03 10.33 -2.42
N SER A 45 11.19 11.26 -3.35
CA SER A 45 12.46 11.43 -4.06
C SER A 45 12.86 12.88 -4.32
N LYS A 46 12.19 13.85 -3.68
CA LYS A 46 12.55 15.27 -3.83
C LYS A 46 12.92 15.90 -2.51
N ILE A 47 13.99 16.69 -2.55
CA ILE A 47 14.30 17.69 -1.55
C ILE A 47 13.10 18.62 -1.48
N SER A 48 12.32 18.54 -0.41
CA SER A 48 11.26 19.51 -0.14
C SER A 48 11.82 20.57 0.80
N ILE A 49 11.94 21.78 0.32
CA ILE A 49 12.26 22.94 1.15
C ILE A 49 10.93 23.57 1.53
N ALA A 50 10.45 23.33 2.74
CA ALA A 50 9.32 24.04 3.29
C ALA A 50 9.74 24.68 4.61
N HIS A 51 9.51 25.97 4.75
CA HIS A 51 9.80 26.75 5.97
C HIS A 51 11.23 26.65 6.52
N GLY A 52 12.22 26.50 5.63
CA GLY A 52 13.65 26.45 6.04
C GLY A 52 14.13 25.08 6.52
N ASN A 53 13.31 24.07 6.56
CA ASN A 53 13.70 22.70 6.88
C ASN A 53 13.90 21.89 5.60
N LEU A 54 15.09 21.33 5.43
CA LEU A 54 15.44 20.45 4.34
C LEU A 54 15.11 19.00 4.74
N MET A 55 14.08 18.42 4.12
CA MET A 55 13.83 16.98 4.21
C MET A 55 14.50 16.28 3.04
N LEU A 56 15.61 15.61 3.31
CA LEU A 56 16.29 14.73 2.37
C LEU A 56 15.70 13.34 2.50
N LEU A 57 14.95 12.90 1.48
CA LEU A 57 14.75 11.47 1.29
C LEU A 57 16.02 10.91 0.68
N THR A 58 16.59 10.00 1.40
CA THR A 58 17.76 9.29 0.90
C THR A 58 17.35 8.36 -0.24
N ARG A 59 18.25 8.08 -1.18
CA ARG A 59 17.96 7.13 -2.26
C ARG A 59 17.50 5.75 -1.75
N PRO A 60 18.01 5.20 -0.64
CA PRO A 60 17.53 3.95 -0.08
C PRO A 60 16.05 3.94 0.24
N ASP A 61 15.47 5.06 0.69
CA ASP A 61 14.04 5.12 1.01
C ASP A 61 13.18 4.94 -0.25
N SER A 62 13.61 5.46 -1.40
CA SER A 62 12.94 5.25 -2.67
C SER A 62 13.06 3.82 -3.22
N LEU A 63 14.01 3.04 -2.69
CA LEU A 63 14.26 1.67 -3.06
C LEU A 63 13.60 0.65 -2.12
N LYS A 64 12.97 1.08 -1.02
CA LYS A 64 12.24 0.19 -0.13
C LYS A 64 11.12 -0.55 -0.85
N PRO A 65 10.93 -1.86 -0.55
CA PRO A 65 9.82 -2.63 -1.10
C PRO A 65 8.48 -2.13 -0.60
N ILE A 66 7.56 -1.86 -1.52
CA ILE A 66 6.22 -1.38 -1.20
C ILE A 66 5.17 -2.13 -2.04
N THR A 67 3.99 -2.31 -1.48
CA THR A 67 2.79 -2.70 -2.20
C THR A 67 1.60 -1.90 -1.72
N CYS A 68 0.66 -1.61 -2.64
CA CYS A 68 -0.49 -0.75 -2.37
C CYS A 68 -1.79 -1.52 -2.62
N PHE A 69 -2.80 -1.19 -1.83
CA PHE A 69 -4.18 -1.63 -1.95
C PHE A 69 -5.08 -0.39 -1.97
N TYR A 70 -6.22 -0.48 -2.60
CA TYR A 70 -7.28 0.51 -2.47
C TYR A 70 -8.07 0.22 -1.19
N ALA A 71 -8.23 1.21 -0.32
CA ALA A 71 -8.95 1.07 0.94
C ALA A 71 -10.42 1.47 0.76
N VAL A 72 -11.33 0.54 0.92
CA VAL A 72 -12.76 0.84 0.99
C VAL A 72 -13.10 1.34 2.38
N MET A 73 -13.41 2.62 2.49
CA MET A 73 -13.71 3.25 3.77
C MET A 73 -15.20 3.58 3.90
N ASP A 74 -15.79 3.28 5.07
CA ASP A 74 -17.18 3.63 5.39
C ASP A 74 -17.29 4.05 6.87
N GLU A 75 -18.21 4.94 7.17
CA GLU A 75 -18.52 5.35 8.54
C GLU A 75 -19.64 4.50 9.17
N LYS A 76 -20.42 3.81 8.35
CA LYS A 76 -21.56 3.00 8.81
C LYS A 76 -21.10 1.80 9.64
N GLU A 77 -21.74 1.60 10.76
CA GLU A 77 -21.61 0.41 11.58
C GLU A 77 -22.45 -0.73 10.99
N SER A 78 -21.93 -1.42 9.98
CA SER A 78 -22.62 -2.46 9.23
C SER A 78 -21.69 -3.59 8.86
N ASP A 79 -22.20 -4.81 8.90
CA ASP A 79 -21.53 -6.03 8.42
C ASP A 79 -21.55 -6.17 6.89
N THR A 80 -22.05 -5.18 6.18
CA THR A 80 -22.07 -5.17 4.74
C THR A 80 -21.60 -3.83 4.23
N VAL A 81 -20.71 -3.84 3.25
CA VAL A 81 -20.28 -2.65 2.51
C VAL A 81 -20.62 -2.83 1.02
N ASN A 82 -21.18 -1.80 0.41
CA ASN A 82 -21.36 -1.76 -1.04
C ASN A 82 -20.12 -1.11 -1.67
N ILE A 83 -19.39 -1.89 -2.44
CA ILE A 83 -18.23 -1.42 -3.19
C ILE A 83 -18.72 -1.02 -4.57
N LYS A 84 -18.72 0.28 -4.84
CA LYS A 84 -19.12 0.82 -6.14
C LYS A 84 -18.16 1.94 -6.53
N LEU A 85 -17.50 1.78 -7.65
CA LEU A 85 -16.66 2.81 -8.26
C LEU A 85 -17.44 3.54 -9.33
N GLN A 86 -17.20 4.84 -9.46
CA GLN A 86 -17.78 5.63 -10.55
C GLN A 86 -17.04 5.32 -11.86
N LYS A 87 -17.66 5.65 -12.98
CA LYS A 87 -17.11 5.31 -14.30
C LYS A 87 -15.74 5.94 -14.58
N ASP A 88 -15.53 7.17 -14.15
CA ASP A 88 -14.25 7.88 -14.24
C ASP A 88 -13.18 7.25 -13.35
N GLU A 89 -13.53 6.84 -12.13
CA GLU A 89 -12.64 6.08 -11.23
C GLU A 89 -12.23 4.74 -11.85
N ILE A 90 -13.19 4.02 -12.45
CA ILE A 90 -12.94 2.74 -13.11
C ILE A 90 -11.99 2.90 -14.27
N GLU A 91 -12.18 3.94 -15.09
CA GLU A 91 -11.32 4.21 -16.24
C GLU A 91 -9.89 4.54 -15.76
N GLU A 92 -9.74 5.41 -14.78
CA GLU A 92 -8.44 5.80 -14.22
C GLU A 92 -7.73 4.64 -13.54
N LEU A 93 -8.39 3.96 -12.59
CA LEU A 93 -7.81 2.84 -11.84
C LEU A 93 -7.58 1.61 -12.72
N GLY A 94 -8.51 1.30 -13.63
CA GLY A 94 -8.39 0.18 -14.55
C GLY A 94 -7.23 0.30 -15.52
N ASN A 95 -7.01 1.49 -16.09
CA ASN A 95 -5.90 1.74 -16.99
C ASN A 95 -4.55 1.72 -16.28
N SER A 96 -4.49 2.25 -15.05
CA SER A 96 -3.24 2.34 -14.29
C SER A 96 -2.90 1.05 -13.55
N LEU A 97 -3.87 0.44 -12.87
CA LEU A 97 -3.65 -0.64 -11.91
C LEU A 97 -4.08 -2.03 -12.42
N GLY A 98 -5.03 -2.09 -13.34
CA GLY A 98 -5.51 -3.34 -13.95
C GLY A 98 -6.97 -3.68 -13.66
N LYS A 99 -7.47 -4.72 -14.33
CA LYS A 99 -8.91 -5.07 -14.36
C LYS A 99 -9.32 -6.28 -13.52
N TYR A 100 -8.35 -7.01 -12.96
CA TYR A 100 -8.63 -8.15 -12.09
C TYR A 100 -8.52 -7.71 -10.64
N LEU A 101 -9.54 -7.93 -9.84
CA LEU A 101 -9.62 -7.45 -8.47
C LEU A 101 -9.64 -8.61 -7.48
N THR A 102 -8.88 -8.47 -6.41
CA THR A 102 -9.03 -9.23 -5.18
C THR A 102 -9.59 -8.33 -4.11
N VAL A 103 -10.75 -8.66 -3.57
CA VAL A 103 -11.36 -7.96 -2.44
C VAL A 103 -11.08 -8.73 -1.16
N ILE A 104 -10.31 -8.15 -0.25
CA ILE A 104 -9.99 -8.69 1.07
C ILE A 104 -11.02 -8.12 2.05
N LYS A 105 -11.89 -8.98 2.58
CA LYS A 105 -13.06 -8.61 3.39
C LYS A 105 -12.86 -8.71 4.90
N ASP A 106 -11.81 -9.39 5.37
CA ASP A 106 -11.38 -9.42 6.77
C ASP A 106 -10.01 -8.74 6.90
N VAL A 107 -10.02 -7.40 6.89
CA VAL A 107 -8.80 -6.58 6.97
C VAL A 107 -8.01 -6.83 8.26
N PRO A 108 -8.64 -6.95 9.45
CA PRO A 108 -7.91 -7.32 10.65
C PRO A 108 -7.16 -8.65 10.53
N ARG A 109 -7.81 -9.69 9.99
CA ARG A 109 -7.16 -10.99 9.78
C ARG A 109 -5.98 -10.89 8.82
N PHE A 110 -6.14 -10.12 7.74
CA PHE A 110 -5.06 -9.86 6.79
C PHE A 110 -3.87 -9.19 7.46
N VAL A 111 -4.11 -8.16 8.26
CA VAL A 111 -3.06 -7.45 9.01
C VAL A 111 -2.40 -8.37 10.05
N ASP A 112 -3.17 -9.24 10.71
CA ASP A 112 -2.61 -10.21 11.66
C ASP A 112 -1.67 -11.21 10.98
N LEU A 113 -1.97 -11.65 9.74
CA LEU A 113 -1.03 -12.47 8.95
C LEU A 113 0.26 -11.70 8.63
N ILE A 114 0.15 -10.42 8.30
CA ILE A 114 1.31 -9.56 8.07
C ILE A 114 2.18 -9.45 9.34
N LYS A 115 1.56 -9.26 10.52
CA LYS A 115 2.27 -9.16 11.81
C LYS A 115 3.02 -10.44 12.20
N GLN A 116 2.55 -11.62 11.74
CA GLN A 116 3.19 -12.91 12.03
C GLN A 116 4.47 -13.14 11.21
N LEU A 117 4.72 -12.32 10.19
CA LEU A 117 5.93 -12.43 9.39
C LEU A 117 7.17 -12.02 10.21
N LYS A 118 8.29 -12.68 9.93
CA LYS A 118 9.60 -12.30 10.48
C LYS A 118 10.22 -11.09 9.74
N LEU A 119 9.38 -10.26 9.16
CA LEU A 119 9.76 -9.05 8.43
C LEU A 119 9.22 -7.84 9.17
N ARG A 120 9.99 -6.78 9.17
CA ARG A 120 9.54 -5.50 9.68
C ARG A 120 8.71 -4.83 8.60
N ILE A 121 7.40 -4.79 8.79
CA ILE A 121 6.46 -4.21 7.82
C ILE A 121 5.70 -3.08 8.48
N TRP A 122 5.76 -1.90 7.85
CA TRP A 122 4.97 -0.73 8.18
C TRP A 122 3.72 -0.71 7.30
N TYR A 123 2.58 -0.36 7.87
CA TYR A 123 1.31 -0.36 7.14
C TYR A 123 0.35 0.73 7.64
N GLY A 124 -0.46 1.22 6.72
CA GLY A 124 -1.47 2.24 6.97
C GLY A 124 -1.98 2.89 5.69
N CYS A 125 -2.96 3.77 5.85
CA CYS A 125 -3.47 4.57 4.75
C CYS A 125 -2.53 5.73 4.42
N CYS A 126 -2.49 6.10 3.14
CA CYS A 126 -1.81 7.30 2.71
C CYS A 126 -2.52 8.56 3.20
N ASP A 127 -1.73 9.56 3.55
CA ASP A 127 -2.20 10.93 3.80
C ASP A 127 -2.10 11.74 2.50
N TYR A 128 -3.20 12.39 2.11
CA TYR A 128 -3.33 13.19 0.90
C TYR A 128 -3.28 14.70 1.20
N THR A 129 -2.58 15.12 2.22
CA THR A 129 -2.51 16.54 2.60
C THR A 129 -1.50 17.32 1.75
N TYR A 130 -1.96 18.44 1.18
CA TYR A 130 -1.17 19.24 0.22
C TYR A 130 -0.13 20.16 0.86
N ASN A 131 -0.30 20.56 2.13
CA ASN A 131 0.40 21.72 2.70
C ASN A 131 1.27 21.44 3.92
N LYS A 132 1.49 20.18 4.27
CA LYS A 132 2.33 19.82 5.41
C LYS A 132 3.55 19.03 4.93
N ILE A 133 4.70 19.24 5.57
CA ILE A 133 5.83 18.34 5.41
C ILE A 133 5.38 16.97 5.91
N PRO A 134 5.37 15.95 5.05
CA PRO A 134 4.93 14.62 5.47
C PRO A 134 5.88 14.08 6.53
N LEU A 135 5.34 13.65 7.66
CA LEU A 135 6.12 12.96 8.69
C LEU A 135 6.67 11.63 8.16
N ILE A 136 5.91 11.00 7.25
CA ILE A 136 6.27 9.72 6.63
C ILE A 136 6.05 9.85 5.12
N PRO A 137 7.09 10.24 4.36
CA PRO A 137 6.96 10.48 2.92
C PRO A 137 6.46 9.28 2.13
N GLU A 138 6.83 8.06 2.53
CA GLU A 138 6.40 6.83 1.87
C GLU A 138 4.89 6.59 1.96
N PHE A 139 4.21 7.23 2.92
CA PHE A 139 2.76 7.16 3.14
C PHE A 139 2.06 8.49 2.84
N ASN A 140 2.70 9.36 2.06
CA ASN A 140 2.11 10.62 1.63
C ASN A 140 1.97 10.67 0.11
N LYS A 141 0.84 11.19 -0.36
CA LYS A 141 0.56 11.44 -1.77
C LYS A 141 -0.03 12.82 -1.99
N ARG A 142 0.05 13.31 -3.23
CA ARG A 142 -0.63 14.55 -3.61
C ARG A 142 -2.15 14.34 -3.63
N ASN A 143 -2.89 15.38 -3.27
CA ASN A 143 -4.35 15.33 -3.19
C ASN A 143 -5.04 14.89 -4.50
N ARG A 144 -4.44 15.15 -5.67
CA ARG A 144 -4.99 14.71 -6.97
C ARG A 144 -5.09 13.17 -7.11
N PHE A 145 -4.34 12.41 -6.29
CA PHE A 145 -4.39 10.95 -6.23
C PHE A 145 -5.28 10.43 -5.11
N SER A 146 -6.08 11.30 -4.46
CA SER A 146 -6.98 10.89 -3.37
C SER A 146 -8.01 9.86 -3.79
N ILE A 147 -8.33 9.79 -5.08
CA ILE A 147 -9.18 8.76 -5.69
C ILE A 147 -8.62 7.35 -5.47
N GLU A 148 -7.30 7.19 -5.34
CA GLU A 148 -6.67 5.88 -5.16
C GLU A 148 -6.84 5.33 -3.73
N GLN A 149 -7.20 6.15 -2.75
CA GLN A 149 -7.45 5.77 -1.35
C GLN A 149 -6.50 4.67 -0.85
N GLU A 150 -5.19 4.87 -1.05
CA GLU A 150 -4.21 3.81 -0.86
C GLU A 150 -4.01 3.40 0.61
N PHE A 151 -4.01 2.09 0.83
CA PHE A 151 -3.42 1.44 1.99
C PHE A 151 -2.11 0.78 1.56
N ARG A 152 -1.02 1.10 2.22
CA ARG A 152 0.33 0.65 1.87
C ARG A 152 0.89 -0.34 2.87
N LEU A 153 1.68 -1.29 2.35
CA LEU A 153 2.61 -2.09 3.12
C LEU A 153 4.02 -1.74 2.66
N LEU A 154 4.91 -1.41 3.57
CA LEU A 154 6.30 -1.04 3.34
C LEU A 154 7.22 -1.99 4.12
N VAL A 155 8.15 -2.66 3.44
CA VAL A 155 9.13 -3.53 4.10
C VAL A 155 10.38 -2.72 4.45
N ASP A 156 10.82 -2.83 5.69
CA ASP A 156 12.02 -2.18 6.19
C ASP A 156 13.22 -3.15 6.26
N GLY A 157 14.43 -2.60 6.23
CA GLY A 157 15.66 -3.39 6.23
C GLY A 157 15.98 -4.09 4.90
N ILE A 158 15.17 -3.87 3.86
CA ILE A 158 15.37 -4.41 2.51
C ILE A 158 15.27 -3.26 1.51
N VAL A 159 16.09 -3.29 0.46
CA VAL A 159 16.02 -2.38 -0.69
C VAL A 159 16.04 -3.17 -2.00
N ILE A 160 15.33 -2.71 -3.00
CA ILE A 160 15.32 -3.29 -4.35
C ILE A 160 16.10 -2.33 -5.25
N ALA A 161 17.33 -2.70 -5.57
CA ALA A 161 18.26 -1.94 -6.40
C ALA A 161 18.66 -2.78 -7.63
N PRO A 162 17.98 -2.61 -8.77
CA PRO A 162 18.30 -3.35 -10.00
C PRO A 162 19.75 -3.17 -10.47
N ASP A 163 20.35 -2.04 -10.12
CA ASP A 163 21.77 -1.78 -10.35
C ASP A 163 22.45 -1.47 -9.00
N ASN A 164 23.06 -2.50 -8.44
CA ASN A 164 23.76 -2.42 -7.16
C ASN A 164 24.92 -1.41 -7.16
N SER A 165 25.52 -1.10 -8.32
CA SER A 165 26.63 -0.15 -8.46
C SER A 165 26.22 1.27 -8.08
N THR A 166 24.94 1.55 -8.01
CA THR A 166 24.38 2.88 -7.71
C THR A 166 24.21 3.17 -6.22
N LEU A 167 24.39 2.17 -5.35
CA LEU A 167 24.33 2.33 -3.91
C LEU A 167 25.71 2.57 -3.33
N ALA A 168 25.80 3.49 -2.37
CA ALA A 168 27.02 3.68 -1.63
C ALA A 168 27.34 2.45 -0.76
N PRO A 169 28.62 2.08 -0.55
CA PRO A 169 29.01 0.85 0.16
C PRO A 169 28.39 0.70 1.55
N GLU A 170 28.16 1.79 2.26
CA GLU A 170 27.55 1.81 3.59
C GLU A 170 26.11 1.23 3.61
N TYR A 171 25.39 1.28 2.49
CA TYR A 171 24.03 0.74 2.41
C TYR A 171 24.00 -0.79 2.38
N TYR A 172 25.05 -1.41 1.82
CA TYR A 172 25.15 -2.89 1.81
C TYR A 172 25.32 -3.48 3.21
N GLN A 173 25.76 -2.68 4.17
CA GLN A 173 25.91 -3.12 5.57
C GLN A 173 24.59 -3.08 6.34
N ASN A 174 23.67 -2.18 5.95
CA ASN A 174 22.45 -1.90 6.68
C ASN A 174 21.19 -2.48 6.06
N PHE A 175 21.27 -2.90 4.78
CA PHE A 175 20.12 -3.40 4.05
C PHE A 175 20.41 -4.72 3.32
N CYS A 176 19.41 -5.60 3.28
CA CYS A 176 19.41 -6.69 2.31
C CYS A 176 19.08 -6.10 0.94
N VAL A 177 20.02 -6.22 -0.02
CA VAL A 177 19.88 -5.65 -1.36
C VAL A 177 19.38 -6.73 -2.32
N LEU A 178 18.28 -6.45 -3.00
CA LEU A 178 17.69 -7.31 -4.03
C LEU A 178 17.77 -6.61 -5.39
N ASP A 179 17.93 -7.39 -6.46
CA ASP A 179 17.96 -6.92 -7.86
C ASP A 179 16.57 -6.85 -8.52
N LYS A 180 15.58 -7.49 -7.90
CA LYS A 180 14.19 -7.59 -8.38
C LYS A 180 13.22 -7.38 -7.25
N GLY A 181 11.94 -7.17 -7.62
CA GLY A 181 10.84 -7.20 -6.65
C GLY A 181 10.83 -8.49 -5.83
N MET A 182 10.20 -8.45 -4.68
CA MET A 182 10.13 -9.58 -3.77
C MET A 182 8.71 -10.09 -3.59
N TYR A 183 8.58 -11.40 -3.38
CA TYR A 183 7.34 -12.03 -2.92
C TYR A 183 7.42 -12.30 -1.42
N VAL A 184 6.33 -12.00 -0.73
CA VAL A 184 6.13 -12.36 0.68
C VAL A 184 4.94 -13.30 0.75
N ASN A 185 5.11 -14.46 1.39
CA ASN A 185 4.04 -15.44 1.56
C ASN A 185 3.41 -15.28 2.95
N ILE A 186 2.11 -15.01 2.97
CA ILE A 186 1.30 -14.85 4.19
C ILE A 186 0.33 -16.02 4.44
N GLY A 187 0.38 -17.04 3.58
CA GLY A 187 -0.58 -18.14 3.57
C GLY A 187 -1.84 -17.82 2.79
N ASP A 188 -2.60 -18.86 2.45
CA ASP A 188 -3.83 -18.77 1.68
C ASP A 188 -4.86 -17.84 2.33
N ILE A 189 -5.38 -16.89 1.56
CA ILE A 189 -6.39 -15.92 2.01
C ILE A 189 -7.76 -16.13 1.33
N SER A 190 -7.96 -17.22 0.59
CA SER A 190 -9.18 -17.51 -0.18
C SER A 190 -10.45 -17.49 0.66
N GLU A 191 -10.37 -17.87 1.94
CA GLU A 191 -11.50 -17.91 2.86
C GLU A 191 -12.10 -16.51 3.13
N PHE A 192 -11.25 -15.47 3.12
CA PHE A 192 -11.67 -14.10 3.41
C PHE A 192 -11.36 -13.10 2.29
N SER A 193 -11.16 -13.61 1.08
CA SER A 193 -11.03 -12.80 -0.13
C SER A 193 -12.03 -13.24 -1.21
N GLU A 194 -12.31 -12.33 -2.14
CA GLU A 194 -13.24 -12.56 -3.25
C GLU A 194 -12.62 -12.06 -4.56
N ARG A 195 -12.94 -12.75 -5.66
CA ARG A 195 -12.53 -12.39 -7.01
C ARG A 195 -13.59 -11.53 -7.67
N HIS A 196 -13.18 -10.39 -8.20
CA HIS A 196 -14.07 -9.49 -8.92
C HIS A 196 -13.38 -8.95 -10.19
N SER A 197 -14.17 -8.32 -11.03
CA SER A 197 -13.73 -7.54 -12.18
C SER A 197 -14.10 -6.06 -11.99
N LEU A 198 -13.58 -5.19 -12.85
CA LEU A 198 -14.01 -3.79 -12.89
C LEU A 198 -15.50 -3.66 -13.16
N GLU A 199 -16.07 -4.52 -14.03
CA GLU A 199 -17.48 -4.51 -14.36
C GLU A 199 -18.37 -4.85 -13.15
N ASP A 200 -17.90 -5.73 -12.27
CA ASP A 200 -18.63 -6.06 -11.04
C ASP A 200 -18.71 -4.85 -10.11
N VAL A 201 -17.60 -4.15 -9.88
CA VAL A 201 -17.58 -2.96 -9.01
C VAL A 201 -18.25 -1.74 -9.63
N GLU A 202 -18.36 -1.66 -10.95
CA GLU A 202 -19.19 -0.67 -11.65
C GLU A 202 -20.68 -0.87 -11.34
N ARG A 203 -21.15 -2.11 -11.35
CA ARG A 203 -22.52 -2.47 -10.99
C ARG A 203 -22.80 -2.33 -9.50
N GLY A 204 -21.77 -2.44 -8.69
CA GLY A 204 -21.81 -2.45 -7.24
C GLY A 204 -21.82 -3.87 -6.67
N VAL A 205 -20.84 -4.13 -5.81
CA VAL A 205 -20.65 -5.42 -5.13
C VAL A 205 -20.96 -5.26 -3.66
N ASN A 206 -21.86 -6.09 -3.11
CA ASN A 206 -22.10 -6.14 -1.69
C ASN A 206 -21.18 -7.16 -1.05
N VAL A 207 -20.28 -6.70 -0.19
CA VAL A 207 -19.32 -7.54 0.51
C VAL A 207 -19.71 -7.64 1.98
N LYS A 208 -19.75 -8.87 2.49
CA LYS A 208 -19.98 -9.13 3.91
C LYS A 208 -18.65 -9.01 4.67
N VAL A 209 -18.64 -8.19 5.71
CA VAL A 209 -17.47 -7.90 6.56
C VAL A 209 -17.79 -8.22 8.02
N ASN A 210 -16.76 -8.42 8.84
CA ASN A 210 -16.95 -8.59 10.28
C ASN A 210 -16.74 -7.23 10.97
N PHE A 211 -17.82 -6.48 11.15
CA PHE A 211 -17.76 -5.12 11.68
C PHE A 211 -17.30 -5.09 13.15
N ASP A 212 -17.77 -6.02 13.98
CA ASP A 212 -17.38 -6.08 15.40
C ASP A 212 -15.86 -6.25 15.55
N LYS A 213 -15.26 -7.13 14.75
CA LYS A 213 -13.81 -7.31 14.73
C LYS A 213 -13.10 -6.03 14.26
N MET A 214 -13.57 -5.36 13.21
CA MET A 214 -13.01 -4.11 12.72
C MET A 214 -13.10 -2.99 13.76
N LYS A 215 -14.19 -2.89 14.49
CA LYS A 215 -14.39 -1.88 15.53
C LYS A 215 -13.40 -2.06 16.67
N ASN A 216 -13.22 -3.30 17.12
CA ASN A 216 -12.30 -3.63 18.20
C ASN A 216 -10.83 -3.43 17.82
N GLU A 217 -10.49 -3.62 16.54
CA GLU A 217 -9.12 -3.57 16.04
C GLU A 217 -8.78 -2.31 15.24
N LYS A 218 -9.66 -1.30 15.24
CA LYS A 218 -9.48 -0.06 14.46
C LYS A 218 -8.09 0.56 14.63
N ASN A 219 -7.57 0.59 15.85
CA ASN A 219 -6.25 1.17 16.15
C ASN A 219 -5.09 0.26 15.73
N ASN A 220 -5.36 -1.00 15.43
CA ASN A 220 -4.35 -2.00 15.03
C ASN A 220 -4.15 -2.05 13.51
N LEU A 221 -4.97 -1.31 12.73
CA LEU A 221 -4.87 -1.28 11.27
C LEU A 221 -3.88 -0.24 10.75
N CYS A 222 -3.09 0.35 11.64
CA CYS A 222 -2.02 1.28 11.29
C CYS A 222 -0.92 1.20 12.37
N ASN A 223 0.33 1.10 11.96
CA ASN A 223 1.49 1.13 12.88
C ASN A 223 2.46 2.29 12.55
N LEU A 224 2.01 3.30 11.81
CA LEU A 224 2.85 4.41 11.36
C LEU A 224 3.30 5.31 12.51
N ASP A 225 2.55 5.40 13.61
CA ASP A 225 2.99 6.15 14.79
C ASP A 225 4.25 5.56 15.41
N ASP A 226 4.40 4.23 15.37
CA ASP A 226 5.61 3.57 15.87
C ASP A 226 6.79 3.79 14.92
N TYR A 227 6.55 3.84 13.60
CA TYR A 227 7.55 4.24 12.61
C TYR A 227 8.08 5.65 12.89
N VAL A 228 7.19 6.61 13.14
CA VAL A 228 7.59 8.00 13.45
C VAL A 228 8.43 8.06 14.72
N LYS A 229 8.03 7.37 15.78
CA LYS A 229 8.79 7.33 17.05
C LYS A 229 10.19 6.78 16.85
N GLU A 230 10.33 5.74 16.05
CA GLU A 230 11.60 5.07 15.87
C GLU A 230 12.60 5.85 14.98
N TYR A 231 12.10 6.43 13.88
CA TYR A 231 12.98 7.00 12.85
C TYR A 231 13.05 8.51 12.83
N ARG A 232 12.19 9.22 13.55
CA ARG A 232 12.09 10.68 13.41
C ARG A 232 12.16 11.47 14.71
N LEU A 233 12.11 10.84 15.85
CA LEU A 233 12.25 11.49 17.15
C LEU A 233 13.63 11.24 17.78
N ASN A 234 14.51 10.50 17.11
CA ASN A 234 15.92 10.33 17.40
C ASN A 234 16.72 11.11 16.36
#